data_c23c9e6952f1b4af7de2b7bb06b83bd1
#
_entry.id   c23c9e6952f1b4af7de2b7bb06b83bd1
#
_cell.length_a   1.000
_cell.length_b   1.000
_cell.length_c   1.000
_cell.angle_alpha   90.00
_cell.angle_beta   90.00
_cell.angle_gamma   90.00
#
_symmetry.space_group_name_H-M   'P 1'
#
loop_
_entity.id
_entity.type
_entity.pdbx_description
1 polymer ?
#
loop_
_entity_poly.entity_id
_entity_poly.type
_entity_poly.pdbx_seq_one_letter_code
_entity_poly.pdbx_strand_id
1 'polypeptide(L)'
;MPKPYIFKSESELIDLLGNNDTLTFVQNFYSANCPTIFDVVISGVTGNTFRAFRNLPIPPSDVFRVWAIEYIEESLIELSQIDDESKYAIYVHLATLSLCECWTSLTKSEMGYGRGAKLFNLVLKKFACLTSLTKKQKQTLINLQHVPLDSYTIVGLRDIAPNLSISSNSTMNFVKTPDQYKEFQTIISNIANKAGVPAIYYDILAWDMGHR
;
A
#
# COMPACT_ATOMS: atom_id res chain seq x y z
N MET A 1 -5.26 -4.55 -20.68
CA MET A 1 -4.60 -4.07 -19.47
C MET A 1 -3.29 -4.83 -19.32
N PRO A 2 -2.21 -4.19 -18.85
CA PRO A 2 -0.98 -4.89 -18.49
C PRO A 2 -1.30 -6.04 -17.52
N LYS A 3 -0.53 -7.13 -17.60
CA LYS A 3 -0.73 -8.30 -16.73
C LYS A 3 0.27 -8.23 -15.57
N PRO A 4 -0.11 -8.68 -14.36
CA PRO A 4 0.83 -8.83 -13.27
C PRO A 4 2.03 -9.71 -13.68
N TYR A 5 3.23 -9.28 -13.34
CA TYR A 5 4.41 -10.13 -13.44
C TYR A 5 4.40 -11.15 -12.29
N ILE A 6 4.75 -12.39 -12.58
CA ILE A 6 4.82 -13.46 -11.60
C ILE A 6 6.29 -13.77 -11.39
N PHE A 7 6.79 -13.52 -10.19
CA PHE A 7 8.16 -13.85 -9.83
C PHE A 7 8.30 -15.36 -9.67
N LYS A 8 9.27 -15.95 -10.37
CA LYS A 8 9.43 -17.41 -10.49
C LYS A 8 10.01 -18.04 -9.22
N SER A 9 10.74 -17.26 -8.43
CA SER A 9 11.37 -17.72 -7.20
C SER A 9 11.64 -16.56 -6.26
N GLU A 10 11.84 -16.90 -4.98
CA GLU A 10 12.27 -15.93 -3.97
C GLU A 10 13.63 -15.30 -4.32
N SER A 11 14.58 -16.10 -4.85
CA SER A 11 15.88 -15.60 -5.27
C SER A 11 15.78 -14.54 -6.37
N GLU A 12 14.96 -14.79 -7.40
CA GLU A 12 14.71 -13.79 -8.45
C GLU A 12 14.17 -12.48 -7.86
N LEU A 13 13.21 -12.58 -6.94
CA LEU A 13 12.63 -11.39 -6.33
C LEU A 13 13.65 -10.63 -5.47
N ILE A 14 14.49 -11.32 -4.70
CA ILE A 14 15.58 -10.72 -3.92
C ILE A 14 16.54 -9.97 -4.84
N ASP A 15 17.00 -10.60 -5.93
CA ASP A 15 17.93 -10.01 -6.88
C ASP A 15 17.36 -8.74 -7.55
N LEU A 16 16.07 -8.80 -7.93
CA LEU A 16 15.38 -7.66 -8.54
C LEU A 16 15.13 -6.52 -7.56
N LEU A 17 14.82 -6.81 -6.29
CA LEU A 17 14.64 -5.79 -5.24
C LEU A 17 15.94 -5.02 -4.95
N GLY A 18 17.08 -5.70 -4.97
CA GLY A 18 18.41 -5.11 -4.76
C GLY A 18 19.03 -4.48 -6.01
N ASN A 19 18.39 -4.57 -7.17
CA ASN A 19 18.93 -4.06 -8.43
C ASN A 19 18.95 -2.53 -8.47
N ASN A 20 19.98 -1.95 -9.07
CA ASN A 20 20.15 -0.50 -9.22
C ASN A 20 18.99 0.18 -9.94
N ASP A 21 18.38 -0.47 -10.93
CA ASP A 21 17.22 0.07 -11.63
C ASP A 21 16.03 0.25 -10.69
N THR A 22 15.73 -0.77 -9.86
CA THR A 22 14.69 -0.70 -8.84
C THR A 22 14.98 0.37 -7.81
N LEU A 23 16.21 0.44 -7.31
CA LEU A 23 16.64 1.47 -6.34
C LEU A 23 16.48 2.87 -6.91
N THR A 24 16.88 3.09 -8.16
CA THR A 24 16.73 4.37 -8.85
C THR A 24 15.25 4.75 -9.01
N PHE A 25 14.41 3.79 -9.39
CA PHE A 25 12.97 4.00 -9.56
C PHE A 25 12.29 4.37 -8.22
N VAL A 26 12.67 3.71 -7.14
CA VAL A 26 12.22 4.02 -5.77
C VAL A 26 12.66 5.41 -5.33
N GLN A 27 13.92 5.77 -5.56
CA GLN A 27 14.44 7.10 -5.24
C GLN A 27 13.65 8.19 -5.97
N ASN A 28 13.39 7.99 -7.26
CA ASN A 28 12.58 8.92 -8.05
C ASN A 28 11.15 9.05 -7.51
N PHE A 29 10.52 7.95 -7.07
CA PHE A 29 9.19 7.98 -6.46
C PHE A 29 9.17 8.87 -5.21
N TYR A 30 10.14 8.69 -4.30
CA TYR A 30 10.20 9.43 -3.03
C TYR A 30 10.83 10.83 -3.15
N SER A 31 11.36 11.21 -4.31
CA SER A 31 11.80 12.58 -4.59
C SER A 31 10.65 13.57 -4.82
N ALA A 32 9.43 13.06 -5.00
CA ALA A 32 8.24 13.89 -5.13
C ALA A 32 8.01 14.73 -3.87
N ASN A 33 7.47 15.95 -4.07
CA ASN A 33 7.13 16.86 -2.99
C ASN A 33 5.61 17.01 -2.88
N CYS A 34 5.07 16.72 -1.71
CA CYS A 34 3.67 16.94 -1.37
C CYS A 34 3.61 18.04 -0.28
N PRO A 35 3.23 19.27 -0.61
CA PRO A 35 3.18 20.36 0.37
C PRO A 35 2.16 20.16 1.47
N THR A 36 1.03 19.54 1.18
CA THR A 36 -0.12 19.39 2.09
C THR A 36 -0.57 17.93 2.18
N ILE A 37 -1.39 17.62 3.20
CA ILE A 37 -2.07 16.31 3.32
C ILE A 37 -3.01 16.10 2.13
N PHE A 38 -3.67 17.15 1.65
CA PHE A 38 -4.49 17.08 0.44
C PHE A 38 -3.69 16.56 -0.76
N ASP A 39 -2.48 17.11 -1.00
CA ASP A 39 -1.61 16.66 -2.10
C ASP A 39 -1.19 15.19 -1.95
N VAL A 40 -0.90 14.77 -0.72
CA VAL A 40 -0.59 13.36 -0.39
C VAL A 40 -1.76 12.46 -0.78
N VAL A 41 -2.97 12.78 -0.36
CA VAL A 41 -4.17 11.96 -0.58
C VAL A 41 -4.52 11.90 -2.07
N ILE A 42 -4.53 13.04 -2.76
CA ILE A 42 -4.89 13.10 -4.20
C ILE A 42 -3.85 12.38 -5.08
N SER A 43 -2.56 12.54 -4.77
CA SER A 43 -1.49 11.88 -5.52
C SER A 43 -1.31 10.40 -5.14
N GLY A 44 -1.67 10.01 -3.93
CA GLY A 44 -1.60 8.62 -3.45
C GLY A 44 -2.66 7.73 -4.09
N VAL A 45 -3.89 8.22 -4.23
CA VAL A 45 -5.01 7.42 -4.78
C VAL A 45 -5.67 8.15 -5.94
N THR A 46 -5.33 7.71 -7.16
CA THR A 46 -5.86 8.27 -8.40
C THR A 46 -7.25 7.73 -8.75
N GLY A 47 -7.96 8.40 -9.66
CA GLY A 47 -9.31 7.99 -10.10
C GLY A 47 -9.41 6.56 -10.63
N ASN A 48 -8.33 6.01 -11.20
CA ASN A 48 -8.29 4.64 -11.70
C ASN A 48 -8.47 3.59 -10.59
N THR A 49 -8.03 3.88 -9.38
CA THR A 49 -8.12 2.98 -8.22
C THR A 49 -9.58 2.73 -7.83
N PHE A 50 -10.46 3.71 -8.04
CA PHE A 50 -11.88 3.61 -7.69
C PHE A 50 -12.75 2.85 -8.70
N ARG A 51 -12.18 2.35 -9.80
CA ARG A 51 -12.94 1.55 -10.79
C ARG A 51 -13.61 0.31 -10.19
N ALA A 52 -13.05 -0.23 -9.11
CA ALA A 52 -13.61 -1.39 -8.39
C ALA A 52 -14.89 -1.06 -7.59
N PHE A 53 -15.23 0.22 -7.43
CA PHE A 53 -16.34 0.70 -6.60
C PHE A 53 -17.41 1.43 -7.44
N ARG A 54 -17.63 0.96 -8.68
CA ARG A 54 -18.65 1.55 -9.58
C ARG A 54 -20.06 1.28 -9.04
N ASN A 55 -20.98 2.16 -9.43
CA ASN A 55 -22.42 2.06 -9.11
C ASN A 55 -22.77 2.33 -7.65
N LEU A 56 -21.97 3.12 -6.94
CA LEU A 56 -22.33 3.64 -5.63
C LEU A 56 -23.14 4.93 -5.75
N PRO A 57 -24.02 5.21 -4.78
CA PRO A 57 -24.87 6.42 -4.79
C PRO A 57 -24.06 7.72 -4.60
N ILE A 58 -22.85 7.61 -4.01
CA ILE A 58 -21.93 8.72 -3.79
C ILE A 58 -20.62 8.37 -4.50
N PRO A 59 -19.91 9.36 -5.12
CA PRO A 59 -18.63 9.13 -5.74
C PRO A 59 -17.63 8.51 -4.76
N PRO A 60 -17.10 7.32 -5.02
CA PRO A 60 -16.23 6.60 -4.08
C PRO A 60 -14.93 7.38 -3.77
N SER A 61 -14.45 8.18 -4.72
CA SER A 61 -13.30 9.05 -4.52
C SER A 61 -13.52 10.12 -3.46
N ASP A 62 -14.74 10.66 -3.39
CA ASP A 62 -15.05 11.77 -2.49
C ASP A 62 -15.17 11.24 -1.05
N VAL A 63 -15.88 10.11 -0.87
CA VAL A 63 -15.97 9.44 0.44
C VAL A 63 -14.57 9.14 0.99
N PHE A 64 -13.73 8.51 0.17
CA PHE A 64 -12.39 8.13 0.59
C PHE A 64 -11.51 9.34 0.89
N ARG A 65 -11.49 10.34 0.01
CA ARG A 65 -10.58 11.50 0.13
C ARG A 65 -10.91 12.35 1.34
N VAL A 66 -12.18 12.62 1.59
CA VAL A 66 -12.61 13.37 2.78
C VAL A 66 -12.17 12.63 4.03
N TRP A 67 -12.52 11.35 4.16
CA TRP A 67 -12.11 10.54 5.29
C TRP A 67 -10.58 10.51 5.46
N ALA A 68 -9.82 10.30 4.38
CA ALA A 68 -8.37 10.15 4.48
C ALA A 68 -7.67 11.46 4.89
N ILE A 69 -8.16 12.60 4.44
CA ILE A 69 -7.63 13.91 4.83
C ILE A 69 -7.89 14.12 6.34
N GLU A 70 -9.14 14.00 6.77
CA GLU A 70 -9.53 14.18 8.17
C GLU A 70 -8.76 13.24 9.10
N TYR A 71 -8.73 11.94 8.78
CA TYR A 71 -8.04 10.93 9.60
C TYR A 71 -6.54 11.21 9.74
N ILE A 72 -5.86 11.60 8.66
CA ILE A 72 -4.42 11.88 8.71
C ILE A 72 -4.15 13.22 9.41
N GLU A 73 -4.96 14.24 9.21
CA GLU A 73 -4.79 15.54 9.89
C GLU A 73 -4.95 15.39 11.41
N GLU A 74 -5.95 14.64 11.87
CA GLU A 74 -6.18 14.35 13.29
C GLU A 74 -5.04 13.52 13.92
N SER A 75 -4.47 12.57 13.18
CA SER A 75 -3.41 11.69 13.66
C SER A 75 -2.00 12.07 13.19
N LEU A 76 -1.81 13.27 12.62
CA LEU A 76 -0.55 13.69 11.99
C LEU A 76 0.66 13.58 12.92
N ILE A 77 0.51 14.03 14.17
CA ILE A 77 1.58 13.98 15.17
C ILE A 77 1.94 12.53 15.47
N GLU A 78 0.95 11.70 15.76
CA GLU A 78 1.14 10.28 16.03
C GLU A 78 1.85 9.60 14.87
N LEU A 79 1.31 9.70 13.64
CA LEU A 79 1.87 9.07 12.45
C LEU A 79 3.31 9.51 12.17
N SER A 80 3.62 10.79 12.36
CA SER A 80 4.97 11.32 12.12
C SER A 80 6.01 10.87 13.16
N GLN A 81 5.56 10.35 14.30
CA GLN A 81 6.40 9.89 15.42
C GLN A 81 6.47 8.37 15.55
N ILE A 82 5.73 7.62 14.72
CA ILE A 82 5.80 6.16 14.73
C ILE A 82 7.22 5.72 14.30
N ASP A 83 7.86 4.96 15.17
CA ASP A 83 9.23 4.45 15.01
C ASP A 83 9.35 2.93 15.17
N ASP A 84 8.23 2.25 15.35
CA ASP A 84 8.12 0.83 15.66
C ASP A 84 7.11 0.14 14.73
N GLU A 85 7.48 -1.06 14.24
CA GLU A 85 6.68 -1.83 13.28
C GLU A 85 5.31 -2.24 13.85
N SER A 86 5.27 -2.59 15.15
CA SER A 86 4.02 -3.01 15.80
C SER A 86 3.05 -1.84 15.93
N LYS A 87 3.54 -0.67 16.30
CA LYS A 87 2.74 0.56 16.35
C LYS A 87 2.22 0.94 14.97
N TYR A 88 3.09 0.84 13.94
CA TYR A 88 2.69 1.11 12.56
C TYR A 88 1.61 0.14 12.08
N ALA A 89 1.75 -1.15 12.36
CA ALA A 89 0.76 -2.17 12.01
C ALA A 89 -0.59 -1.92 12.70
N ILE A 90 -0.58 -1.53 13.99
CA ILE A 90 -1.79 -1.15 14.73
C ILE A 90 -2.44 0.09 14.11
N TYR A 91 -1.66 1.12 13.81
CA TYR A 91 -2.15 2.34 13.16
C TYR A 91 -2.84 2.03 11.82
N VAL A 92 -2.20 1.24 10.95
CA VAL A 92 -2.78 0.83 9.67
C VAL A 92 -4.06 0.02 9.85
N HIS A 93 -4.09 -0.87 10.86
CA HIS A 93 -5.25 -1.70 11.16
C HIS A 93 -6.44 -0.84 11.61
N LEU A 94 -6.24 0.05 12.58
CA LEU A 94 -7.30 0.92 13.10
C LEU A 94 -7.83 1.88 12.02
N ALA A 95 -6.95 2.47 11.24
CA ALA A 95 -7.33 3.31 10.09
C ALA A 95 -8.14 2.52 9.06
N THR A 96 -7.76 1.28 8.78
CA THR A 96 -8.51 0.42 7.85
C THR A 96 -9.91 0.13 8.35
N LEU A 97 -10.08 -0.17 9.63
CA LEU A 97 -11.40 -0.40 10.24
C LEU A 97 -12.25 0.87 10.19
N SER A 98 -11.70 2.02 10.60
CA SER A 98 -12.38 3.31 10.53
C SER A 98 -12.85 3.65 9.11
N LEU A 99 -11.99 3.41 8.10
CA LEU A 99 -12.38 3.59 6.70
C LEU A 99 -13.54 2.68 6.30
N CYS A 100 -13.49 1.40 6.66
CA CYS A 100 -14.55 0.44 6.32
C CYS A 100 -15.89 0.83 6.96
N GLU A 101 -15.88 1.31 8.20
CA GLU A 101 -17.07 1.79 8.92
C GLU A 101 -17.65 3.05 8.26
N CYS A 102 -16.81 4.06 8.06
CA CYS A 102 -17.19 5.31 7.38
C CYS A 102 -17.79 5.04 5.98
N TRP A 103 -17.10 4.19 5.21
CA TRP A 103 -17.56 3.79 3.88
C TRP A 103 -18.94 3.12 3.92
N THR A 104 -19.14 2.15 4.79
CA THR A 104 -20.42 1.43 4.92
C THR A 104 -21.53 2.38 5.37
N SER A 105 -21.23 3.29 6.30
CA SER A 105 -22.19 4.29 6.79
C SER A 105 -22.68 5.19 5.66
N LEU A 106 -21.79 5.67 4.79
CA LEU A 106 -22.11 6.65 3.74
C LEU A 106 -22.65 6.00 2.47
N THR A 107 -22.06 4.88 2.04
CA THR A 107 -22.38 4.27 0.74
C THR A 107 -23.43 3.16 0.83
N LYS A 108 -23.74 2.69 2.04
CA LYS A 108 -24.59 1.51 2.31
C LYS A 108 -24.08 0.22 1.63
N SER A 109 -22.78 0.18 1.34
CA SER A 109 -22.10 -0.94 0.69
C SER A 109 -20.82 -1.30 1.46
N GLU A 110 -20.55 -2.58 1.61
CA GLU A 110 -19.37 -3.06 2.30
C GLU A 110 -18.11 -2.86 1.44
N MET A 111 -17.04 -2.30 2.03
CA MET A 111 -15.75 -2.13 1.35
C MET A 111 -14.92 -3.42 1.34
N GLY A 112 -14.86 -4.11 2.47
CA GLY A 112 -13.96 -5.22 2.75
C GLY A 112 -12.54 -4.77 3.14
N TYR A 113 -11.95 -5.52 4.09
CA TYR A 113 -10.67 -5.16 4.72
C TYR A 113 -9.53 -4.92 3.73
N GLY A 114 -9.30 -5.85 2.80
CA GLY A 114 -8.18 -5.74 1.84
C GLY A 114 -8.29 -4.53 0.91
N ARG A 115 -9.52 -4.12 0.56
CA ARG A 115 -9.73 -2.90 -0.25
C ARG A 115 -9.42 -1.65 0.56
N GLY A 116 -9.90 -1.59 1.81
CA GLY A 116 -9.62 -0.47 2.72
C GLY A 116 -8.13 -0.34 2.99
N ALA A 117 -7.47 -1.43 3.38
CA ALA A 117 -6.04 -1.46 3.63
C ALA A 117 -5.22 -1.04 2.41
N LYS A 118 -5.58 -1.51 1.20
CA LYS A 118 -4.91 -1.08 -0.03
C LYS A 118 -5.00 0.42 -0.24
N LEU A 119 -6.22 0.99 -0.16
CA LEU A 119 -6.41 2.43 -0.38
C LEU A 119 -5.61 3.26 0.61
N PHE A 120 -5.63 2.88 1.88
CA PHE A 120 -4.90 3.61 2.90
C PHE A 120 -3.38 3.48 2.75
N ASN A 121 -2.85 2.29 2.47
CA ASN A 121 -1.41 2.10 2.22
C ASN A 121 -0.90 2.87 0.99
N LEU A 122 -1.72 3.08 -0.04
CA LEU A 122 -1.36 3.95 -1.16
C LEU A 122 -1.16 5.41 -0.72
N VAL A 123 -2.00 5.90 0.20
CA VAL A 123 -1.83 7.23 0.78
C VAL A 123 -0.60 7.28 1.67
N LEU A 124 -0.41 6.29 2.56
CA LEU A 124 0.76 6.22 3.45
C LEU A 124 2.07 6.14 2.67
N LYS A 125 2.10 5.41 1.54
CA LYS A 125 3.26 5.40 0.64
C LYS A 125 3.60 6.81 0.17
N LYS A 126 2.58 7.62 -0.16
CA LYS A 126 2.77 9.00 -0.60
C LYS A 126 3.03 9.97 0.56
N PHE A 127 2.58 9.64 1.77
CA PHE A 127 2.80 10.45 2.98
C PHE A 127 4.29 10.69 3.26
N ALA A 128 5.16 9.71 2.96
CA ALA A 128 6.62 9.90 3.06
C ALA A 128 7.17 11.02 2.14
N CYS A 129 6.39 11.51 1.16
CA CYS A 129 6.73 12.66 0.32
C CYS A 129 6.30 14.01 0.91
N LEU A 130 5.65 14.04 2.08
CA LEU A 130 5.19 15.28 2.73
C LEU A 130 6.38 16.17 3.08
N THR A 131 6.34 17.44 2.68
CA THR A 131 7.48 18.35 2.80
C THR A 131 7.80 18.74 4.24
N SER A 132 6.80 18.74 5.14
CA SER A 132 6.97 19.06 6.56
C SER A 132 7.69 17.97 7.38
N LEU A 133 7.83 16.76 6.84
CA LEU A 133 8.58 15.69 7.51
C LEU A 133 10.08 15.92 7.41
N THR A 134 10.79 15.69 8.52
CA THR A 134 12.25 15.65 8.54
C THR A 134 12.76 14.44 7.73
N LYS A 135 14.01 14.51 7.29
CA LYS A 135 14.67 13.41 6.57
C LYS A 135 14.63 12.10 7.37
N LYS A 136 14.80 12.17 8.69
CA LYS A 136 14.74 11.00 9.58
C LYS A 136 13.34 10.40 9.61
N GLN A 137 12.30 11.21 9.77
CA GLN A 137 10.91 10.75 9.76
C GLN A 137 10.55 10.09 8.44
N LYS A 138 10.92 10.71 7.30
CA LYS A 138 10.69 10.12 5.97
C LYS A 138 11.32 8.72 5.86
N GLN A 139 12.59 8.58 6.25
CA GLN A 139 13.28 7.30 6.17
C GLN A 139 12.66 6.25 7.10
N THR A 140 12.31 6.62 8.33
CA THR A 140 11.62 5.73 9.28
C THR A 140 10.30 5.25 8.70
N LEU A 141 9.47 6.16 8.18
CA LEU A 141 8.20 5.80 7.56
C LEU A 141 8.38 4.88 6.35
N ILE A 142 9.34 5.14 5.46
CA ILE A 142 9.62 4.26 4.31
C ILE A 142 9.98 2.85 4.77
N ASN A 143 10.77 2.72 5.84
CA ASN A 143 11.17 1.42 6.37
C ASN A 143 10.01 0.64 6.99
N LEU A 144 9.00 1.34 7.53
CA LEU A 144 7.85 0.73 8.21
C LEU A 144 6.65 0.48 7.26
N GLN A 145 6.66 1.04 6.04
CA GLN A 145 5.50 0.98 5.15
C GLN A 145 5.09 -0.45 4.79
N HIS A 146 3.81 -0.72 4.97
CA HIS A 146 3.17 -1.90 4.42
C HIS A 146 2.93 -1.75 2.91
N VAL A 147 2.94 -2.88 2.23
CA VAL A 147 2.69 -2.94 0.78
C VAL A 147 1.20 -2.83 0.48
N PRO A 148 0.78 -1.91 -0.41
CA PRO A 148 -0.59 -1.92 -0.93
C PRO A 148 -0.86 -3.21 -1.71
N LEU A 149 -1.76 -4.05 -1.19
CA LEU A 149 -2.06 -5.35 -1.79
C LEU A 149 -3.08 -5.22 -2.92
N ASP A 150 -2.62 -5.32 -4.15
CA ASP A 150 -3.46 -5.32 -5.34
C ASP A 150 -3.15 -6.51 -6.28
N SER A 151 -3.67 -6.50 -7.49
CA SER A 151 -3.44 -7.62 -8.42
C SER A 151 -1.96 -7.80 -8.78
N TYR A 152 -1.16 -6.74 -8.83
CA TYR A 152 0.26 -6.84 -9.17
C TYR A 152 1.06 -7.42 -8.00
N THR A 153 0.84 -6.92 -6.81
CA THR A 153 1.57 -7.36 -5.61
C THR A 153 1.10 -8.73 -5.11
N ILE A 154 -0.19 -9.05 -5.21
CA ILE A 154 -0.72 -10.36 -4.81
C ILE A 154 -0.30 -11.43 -5.82
N VAL A 155 -0.59 -11.24 -7.12
CA VAL A 155 -0.31 -12.25 -8.16
C VAL A 155 1.19 -12.44 -8.35
N GLY A 156 2.00 -11.40 -8.15
CA GLY A 156 3.46 -11.49 -8.20
C GLY A 156 4.04 -12.55 -7.26
N LEU A 157 3.41 -12.80 -6.12
CA LEU A 157 3.84 -13.79 -5.12
C LEU A 157 3.35 -15.23 -5.39
N ARG A 158 2.57 -15.48 -6.44
CA ARG A 158 1.88 -16.75 -6.66
C ARG A 158 2.79 -17.97 -6.58
N ASP A 159 3.94 -17.90 -7.25
CA ASP A 159 4.85 -19.05 -7.35
C ASP A 159 5.85 -19.10 -6.16
N ILE A 160 5.97 -18.01 -5.41
CA ILE A 160 6.79 -17.88 -4.20
C ILE A 160 6.04 -18.34 -2.94
N ALA A 161 4.75 -18.07 -2.86
CA ALA A 161 3.92 -18.36 -1.69
C ALA A 161 2.74 -19.29 -2.06
N PRO A 162 3.01 -20.56 -2.42
CA PRO A 162 1.98 -21.50 -2.88
C PRO A 162 0.93 -21.84 -1.81
N ASN A 163 1.30 -21.72 -0.53
CA ASN A 163 0.39 -21.91 0.60
C ASN A 163 -0.77 -20.91 0.61
N LEU A 164 -0.62 -19.73 0.00
CA LEU A 164 -1.68 -18.71 -0.09
C LEU A 164 -2.72 -19.01 -1.16
N SER A 165 -2.53 -20.04 -2.00
CA SER A 165 -3.46 -20.42 -3.07
C SER A 165 -3.85 -19.26 -4.00
N ILE A 166 -2.88 -18.41 -4.34
CA ILE A 166 -3.08 -17.23 -5.19
C ILE A 166 -3.41 -17.65 -6.62
N SER A 167 -4.51 -17.17 -7.19
CA SER A 167 -4.85 -17.38 -8.59
C SER A 167 -4.32 -16.24 -9.48
N SER A 168 -4.22 -16.48 -10.79
CA SER A 168 -3.83 -15.45 -11.77
C SER A 168 -4.80 -14.26 -11.85
N ASN A 169 -6.01 -14.43 -11.30
CA ASN A 169 -7.07 -13.41 -11.29
C ASN A 169 -7.27 -12.79 -9.89
N SER A 170 -6.39 -13.09 -8.94
CA SER A 170 -6.48 -12.52 -7.59
C SER A 170 -6.33 -11.00 -7.63
N THR A 171 -7.15 -10.32 -6.87
CA THR A 171 -7.18 -8.85 -6.75
C THR A 171 -7.16 -8.45 -5.28
N MET A 172 -7.18 -7.17 -4.96
CA MET A 172 -7.31 -6.68 -3.59
C MET A 172 -8.50 -7.28 -2.81
N ASN A 173 -9.50 -7.80 -3.49
CA ASN A 173 -10.63 -8.51 -2.88
C ASN A 173 -10.28 -9.95 -2.45
N PHE A 174 -9.11 -10.44 -2.77
CA PHE A 174 -8.59 -11.73 -2.31
C PHE A 174 -8.29 -11.69 -0.81
N VAL A 175 -7.80 -10.56 -0.31
CA VAL A 175 -7.52 -10.34 1.11
C VAL A 175 -8.82 -10.03 1.85
N LYS A 176 -9.30 -10.96 2.68
CA LYS A 176 -10.58 -10.86 3.38
C LYS A 176 -10.46 -10.44 4.83
N THR A 177 -9.39 -10.86 5.49
CA THR A 177 -9.23 -10.69 6.94
C THR A 177 -7.92 -9.98 7.29
N PRO A 178 -7.84 -9.37 8.49
CA PRO A 178 -6.59 -8.81 9.01
C PRO A 178 -5.46 -9.84 9.08
N ASP A 179 -5.75 -11.10 9.44
CA ASP A 179 -4.73 -12.16 9.55
C ASP A 179 -4.15 -12.49 8.18
N GLN A 180 -5.00 -12.64 7.16
CA GLN A 180 -4.55 -12.85 5.79
C GLN A 180 -3.71 -11.66 5.28
N TYR A 181 -4.13 -10.44 5.60
CA TYR A 181 -3.35 -9.24 5.28
C TYR A 181 -1.97 -9.29 5.94
N LYS A 182 -1.90 -9.61 7.24
CA LYS A 182 -0.67 -9.73 8.00
C LYS A 182 0.26 -10.81 7.41
N GLU A 183 -0.29 -11.95 6.98
CA GLU A 183 0.48 -13.03 6.34
C GLU A 183 1.19 -12.53 5.07
N PHE A 184 0.49 -11.80 4.20
CA PHE A 184 1.11 -11.17 3.01
C PHE A 184 2.23 -10.22 3.39
N GLN A 185 1.98 -9.29 4.34
CA GLN A 185 2.99 -8.32 4.77
C GLN A 185 4.22 -9.02 5.35
N THR A 186 4.03 -10.07 6.14
CA THR A 186 5.13 -10.85 6.72
C THR A 186 5.99 -11.53 5.64
N ILE A 187 5.36 -12.16 4.64
CA ILE A 187 6.10 -12.80 3.53
C ILE A 187 6.92 -11.76 2.77
N ILE A 188 6.29 -10.64 2.41
CA ILE A 188 6.98 -9.58 1.65
C ILE A 188 8.12 -8.97 2.46
N SER A 189 7.88 -8.67 3.73
CA SER A 189 8.90 -8.11 4.64
C SER A 189 10.10 -9.04 4.79
N ASN A 190 9.86 -10.34 4.95
CA ASN A 190 10.93 -11.34 5.05
C ASN A 190 11.81 -11.38 3.79
N ILE A 191 11.20 -11.30 2.61
CA ILE A 191 11.93 -11.31 1.33
C ILE A 191 12.70 -9.99 1.15
N ALA A 192 12.07 -8.86 1.43
CA ALA A 192 12.68 -7.54 1.33
C ALA A 192 13.87 -7.40 2.30
N ASN A 193 13.74 -7.91 3.53
CA ASN A 193 14.83 -7.94 4.51
C ASN A 193 16.04 -8.76 4.02
N LYS A 194 15.83 -9.89 3.32
CA LYS A 194 16.92 -10.66 2.70
C LYS A 194 17.60 -9.87 1.56
N ALA A 195 16.86 -9.02 0.86
CA ALA A 195 17.40 -8.11 -0.15
C ALA A 195 18.05 -6.84 0.46
N GLY A 196 17.93 -6.62 1.78
CA GLY A 196 18.44 -5.43 2.46
C GLY A 196 17.68 -4.13 2.16
N VAL A 197 16.41 -4.22 1.79
CA VAL A 197 15.56 -3.08 1.40
C VAL A 197 14.23 -3.05 2.16
N PRO A 198 13.56 -1.88 2.26
CA PRO A 198 12.21 -1.79 2.81
C PRO A 198 11.16 -2.58 2.02
N ALA A 199 10.16 -3.16 2.70
CA ALA A 199 9.11 -3.97 2.10
C ALA A 199 8.33 -3.23 0.98
N ILE A 200 8.15 -1.93 1.12
CA ILE A 200 7.42 -1.09 0.13
C ILE A 200 8.07 -1.07 -1.25
N TYR A 201 9.37 -1.40 -1.37
CA TYR A 201 10.05 -1.49 -2.67
C TYR A 201 9.44 -2.56 -3.56
N TYR A 202 8.87 -3.61 -2.94
CA TYR A 202 8.14 -4.64 -3.67
C TYR A 202 6.92 -4.10 -4.44
N ASP A 203 6.16 -3.17 -3.85
CA ASP A 203 5.02 -2.56 -4.57
C ASP A 203 5.48 -1.82 -5.84
N ILE A 204 6.55 -1.05 -5.72
CA ILE A 204 7.10 -0.26 -6.83
C ILE A 204 7.63 -1.19 -7.92
N LEU A 205 8.38 -2.24 -7.54
CA LEU A 205 8.92 -3.23 -8.46
C LEU A 205 7.81 -4.03 -9.18
N ALA A 206 6.83 -4.55 -8.43
CA ALA A 206 5.76 -5.36 -8.99
C ALA A 206 4.91 -4.56 -10.01
N TRP A 207 4.71 -3.27 -9.74
CA TRP A 207 4.01 -2.36 -10.63
C TRP A 207 4.82 -2.07 -11.89
N ASP A 208 6.11 -1.78 -11.78
CA ASP A 208 7.02 -1.54 -12.92
C ASP A 208 7.11 -2.78 -13.82
N MET A 209 7.39 -3.95 -13.23
CA MET A 209 7.48 -5.22 -13.97
C MET A 209 6.18 -5.59 -14.69
N GLY A 210 5.03 -5.27 -14.11
CA GLY A 210 3.73 -5.52 -14.74
C GLY A 210 3.37 -4.56 -15.87
N HIS A 211 4.14 -3.47 -16.06
CA HIS A 211 3.90 -2.45 -17.09
C HIS A 211 4.99 -2.42 -18.18
N ARG A 212 6.04 -3.19 -18.04
CA ARG A 212 7.04 -3.45 -19.09
C ARG A 212 6.46 -4.45 -20.10
#